data_d5b91820abf9bae9ae776377ba77b5de
#
_entry.id   d5b91820abf9bae9ae776377ba77b5de
#
_cell.length_a   1.000
_cell.length_b   1.000
_cell.length_c   1.000
_cell.angle_alpha   90.00
_cell.angle_beta   90.00
_cell.angle_gamma   90.00
#
_symmetry.space_group_name_H-M   'P 1'
#
loop_
_entity.id
_entity.type
_entity.pdbx_description
1 polymer ?
#
loop_
_entity_poly.entity_id
_entity_poly.type
_entity_poly.pdbx_seq_one_letter_code
_entity_poly.pdbx_strand_id
1 'polypeptide(L)'
;VSTLDPAGGEIVRDNAGRATGLLRETAQRLVRRVSDDAQSKMSEELKLAQMIEQVRLAGKMALKNGVTTFHDAGVDLATIKFLKRLEDEGSLPLRLYVMIRGVNDSRFFYDLKGSLALPEPNDFLVVRSIKTQLDGALGAHGAWLLEPYTDLRSSEGLVLQSLSDIESIADAAIRNGYQLNTHAIGDRANREILDL
;
A
#
# COMPACT_ATOMS: atom_id res chain seq x y z
N VAL A 1 -11.06 13.11 27.48
CA VAL A 1 -11.50 13.56 26.15
C VAL A 1 -12.25 12.40 25.52
N SER A 2 -13.56 12.55 25.36
CA SER A 2 -14.45 11.54 24.77
C SER A 2 -14.50 11.73 23.25
N THR A 3 -13.43 11.38 22.54
CA THR A 3 -13.48 11.29 21.08
C THR A 3 -14.45 10.18 20.71
N LEU A 4 -15.44 10.47 19.89
CA LEU A 4 -16.37 9.47 19.38
C LEU A 4 -15.73 8.60 18.34
N ASP A 5 -16.19 7.36 18.22
CA ASP A 5 -15.76 6.46 17.17
C ASP A 5 -16.23 7.01 15.81
N PRO A 6 -15.35 7.08 14.82
CA PRO A 6 -15.74 7.50 13.49
C PRO A 6 -16.54 6.41 12.78
N ALA A 7 -17.36 6.79 11.83
CA ALA A 7 -18.09 5.81 11.00
C ALA A 7 -17.10 4.82 10.33
N GLY A 8 -17.36 3.53 10.51
CA GLY A 8 -16.48 2.45 10.00
C GLY A 8 -15.18 2.29 10.76
N GLY A 9 -15.04 2.77 12.00
CA GLY A 9 -13.88 2.60 12.84
C GLY A 9 -14.18 2.56 14.32
N GLU A 10 -13.26 2.01 15.10
CA GLU A 10 -13.39 1.84 16.55
C GLU A 10 -12.13 2.33 17.27
N ILE A 11 -12.31 3.14 18.31
CA ILE A 11 -11.28 3.43 19.32
C ILE A 11 -11.46 2.43 20.43
N VAL A 12 -10.62 1.42 20.50
CA VAL A 12 -10.74 0.37 21.52
C VAL A 12 -10.52 0.97 22.91
N ARG A 13 -11.47 0.70 23.81
CA ARG A 13 -11.47 1.19 25.20
C ARG A 13 -11.43 0.07 26.20
N ASP A 14 -10.82 0.33 27.34
CA ASP A 14 -10.84 -0.56 28.49
C ASP A 14 -12.22 -0.55 29.21
N ASN A 15 -12.38 -1.39 30.22
CA ASN A 15 -13.63 -1.49 31.02
C ASN A 15 -14.01 -0.19 31.75
N ALA A 16 -13.08 0.76 31.86
CA ALA A 16 -13.33 2.10 32.44
C ALA A 16 -13.63 3.16 31.36
N GLY A 17 -13.76 2.74 30.09
CA GLY A 17 -14.04 3.64 28.96
C GLY A 17 -12.81 4.42 28.46
N ARG A 18 -11.62 4.13 28.91
CA ARG A 18 -10.39 4.83 28.52
C ARG A 18 -9.82 4.21 27.24
N ALA A 19 -9.41 5.04 26.29
CA ALA A 19 -8.76 4.57 25.06
C ALA A 19 -7.49 3.79 25.38
N THR A 20 -7.36 2.57 24.83
CA THR A 20 -6.21 1.69 25.00
C THR A 20 -5.04 2.03 24.10
N GLY A 21 -5.26 2.90 23.08
CA GLY A 21 -4.31 3.20 22.02
C GLY A 21 -4.51 2.36 20.75
N LEU A 22 -5.30 1.29 20.81
CA LEU A 22 -5.65 0.51 19.62
C LEU A 22 -6.76 1.21 18.84
N LEU A 23 -6.50 1.47 17.57
CA LEU A 23 -7.42 2.10 16.63
C LEU A 23 -7.69 1.12 15.48
N ARG A 24 -8.97 0.81 15.26
CA ARG A 24 -9.38 -0.07 14.19
C ARG A 24 -9.92 0.73 13.00
N GLU A 25 -9.59 0.28 11.81
CA GLU A 25 -10.08 0.76 10.52
C GLU A 25 -10.02 2.30 10.40
N THR A 26 -11.15 2.97 10.14
CA THR A 26 -11.18 4.42 9.92
C THR A 26 -10.77 5.25 11.13
N ALA A 27 -10.77 4.68 12.35
CA ALA A 27 -10.27 5.36 13.55
C ALA A 27 -8.78 5.72 13.45
N GLN A 28 -7.99 4.98 12.68
CA GLN A 28 -6.57 5.30 12.40
C GLN A 28 -6.40 6.66 11.72
N ARG A 29 -7.42 7.12 10.97
CA ARG A 29 -7.41 8.43 10.29
C ARG A 29 -7.34 9.60 11.28
N LEU A 30 -7.78 9.41 12.53
CA LEU A 30 -7.71 10.45 13.57
C LEU A 30 -6.24 10.84 13.86
N VAL A 31 -5.35 9.85 13.96
CA VAL A 31 -3.91 10.08 14.15
C VAL A 31 -3.27 10.55 12.84
N ARG A 32 -3.64 9.92 11.71
CA ARG A 32 -3.09 10.30 10.41
C ARG A 32 -3.34 11.78 10.10
N ARG A 33 -4.54 12.30 10.34
CA ARG A 33 -4.86 13.72 10.12
C ARG A 33 -3.92 14.67 10.87
N VAL A 34 -3.57 14.34 12.11
CA VAL A 34 -2.65 15.17 12.92
C VAL A 34 -1.23 15.11 12.33
N SER A 35 -0.81 13.92 11.88
CA SER A 35 0.47 13.74 11.20
C SER A 35 0.53 14.51 9.88
N ASP A 36 -0.53 14.39 9.06
CA ASP A 36 -0.62 15.06 7.75
C ASP A 36 -0.62 16.58 7.92
N ASP A 37 -1.34 17.11 8.93
CA ASP A 37 -1.34 18.55 9.25
C ASP A 37 0.06 19.03 9.70
N ALA A 38 0.75 18.24 10.50
CA ALA A 38 2.14 18.56 10.89
C ALA A 38 3.08 18.53 9.68
N GLN A 39 2.96 17.53 8.80
CA GLN A 39 3.76 17.41 7.59
C GLN A 39 3.45 18.53 6.59
N SER A 40 2.18 18.95 6.46
CA SER A 40 1.79 20.04 5.54
C SER A 40 2.47 21.38 5.88
N LYS A 41 2.84 21.59 7.14
CA LYS A 41 3.51 22.79 7.64
C LYS A 41 5.05 22.75 7.49
N MET A 42 5.60 21.62 7.09
CA MET A 42 7.04 21.48 6.86
C MET A 42 7.43 22.06 5.50
N SER A 43 8.65 22.64 5.41
CA SER A 43 9.21 23.04 4.12
C SER A 43 9.44 21.83 3.20
N GLU A 44 9.38 22.03 1.89
CA GLU A 44 9.65 20.94 0.93
C GLU A 44 11.07 20.39 1.06
N GLU A 45 12.04 21.26 1.40
CA GLU A 45 13.44 20.85 1.67
C GLU A 45 13.52 19.89 2.85
N LEU A 46 12.80 20.17 3.95
CA LEU A 46 12.80 19.30 5.12
C LEU A 46 12.10 17.97 4.85
N LYS A 47 10.96 17.99 4.11
CA LYS A 47 10.28 16.76 3.64
C LYS A 47 11.22 15.90 2.80
N LEU A 48 11.89 16.52 1.83
CA LEU A 48 12.84 15.84 0.97
C LEU A 48 14.00 15.22 1.76
N ALA A 49 14.59 16.00 2.68
CA ALA A 49 15.68 15.52 3.55
C ALA A 49 15.23 14.31 4.39
N GLN A 50 14.00 14.34 4.93
CA GLN A 50 13.45 13.20 5.67
C GLN A 50 13.23 11.98 4.79
N MET A 51 12.72 12.14 3.58
CA MET A 51 12.52 11.03 2.64
C MET A 51 13.86 10.38 2.26
N ILE A 52 14.89 11.18 1.98
CA ILE A 52 16.25 10.69 1.68
C ILE A 52 16.78 9.88 2.88
N GLU A 53 16.66 10.40 4.09
CA GLU A 53 17.13 9.72 5.30
C GLU A 53 16.36 8.42 5.56
N GLN A 54 15.05 8.38 5.32
CA GLN A 54 14.23 7.15 5.42
C GLN A 54 14.74 6.08 4.46
N VAL A 55 14.97 6.40 3.19
CA VAL A 55 15.50 5.45 2.20
C VAL A 55 16.90 4.97 2.61
N ARG A 56 17.77 5.88 3.07
CA ARG A 56 19.12 5.54 3.55
C ARG A 56 19.08 4.57 4.74
N LEU A 57 18.24 4.84 5.73
CA LEU A 57 18.09 3.99 6.92
C LEU A 57 17.49 2.63 6.60
N ALA A 58 16.44 2.59 5.76
CA ALA A 58 15.82 1.35 5.31
C ALA A 58 16.80 0.49 4.52
N GLY A 59 17.54 1.09 3.59
CA GLY A 59 18.58 0.42 2.82
C GLY A 59 19.70 -0.12 3.69
N LYS A 60 20.18 0.68 4.66
CA LYS A 60 21.19 0.22 5.64
C LYS A 60 20.70 -0.99 6.44
N MET A 61 19.43 -0.98 6.87
CA MET A 61 18.84 -2.09 7.60
C MET A 61 18.73 -3.34 6.71
N ALA A 62 18.27 -3.21 5.48
CA ALA A 62 18.17 -4.30 4.52
C ALA A 62 19.55 -4.93 4.25
N LEU A 63 20.55 -4.12 3.89
CA LEU A 63 21.91 -4.59 3.61
C LEU A 63 22.57 -5.24 4.82
N LYS A 64 22.34 -4.72 6.03
CA LYS A 64 22.83 -5.35 7.29
C LYS A 64 22.32 -6.78 7.45
N ASN A 65 21.13 -7.07 6.93
CA ASN A 65 20.51 -8.40 6.96
C ASN A 65 20.74 -9.21 5.66
N GLY A 66 21.65 -8.78 4.79
CA GLY A 66 21.99 -9.48 3.56
C GLY A 66 20.96 -9.31 2.44
N VAL A 67 19.97 -8.40 2.60
CA VAL A 67 18.97 -8.12 1.58
C VAL A 67 19.53 -7.10 0.58
N THR A 68 19.73 -7.50 -0.66
CA THR A 68 20.29 -6.67 -1.74
C THR A 68 19.24 -6.21 -2.75
N THR A 69 18.06 -6.82 -2.74
CA THR A 69 16.90 -6.44 -3.55
C THR A 69 15.67 -6.42 -2.65
N PHE A 70 14.87 -5.37 -2.73
CA PHE A 70 13.67 -5.22 -1.94
C PHE A 70 12.45 -4.95 -2.82
N HIS A 71 11.34 -5.64 -2.55
CA HIS A 71 10.06 -5.41 -3.22
C HIS A 71 9.18 -4.50 -2.36
N ASP A 72 8.85 -3.32 -2.88
CA ASP A 72 7.90 -2.42 -2.23
C ASP A 72 6.49 -2.66 -2.77
N ALA A 73 5.62 -3.18 -1.92
CA ALA A 73 4.28 -3.62 -2.28
C ALA A 73 3.26 -2.48 -2.36
N GLY A 74 3.66 -1.31 -2.73
CA GLY A 74 2.75 -0.25 -3.12
C GLY A 74 3.10 1.15 -2.68
N VAL A 75 3.60 1.93 -3.62
CA VAL A 75 3.86 3.38 -3.49
C VAL A 75 3.09 4.18 -4.53
N ASP A 76 2.92 5.45 -4.28
CA ASP A 76 2.31 6.39 -5.23
C ASP A 76 3.32 6.90 -6.28
N LEU A 77 2.81 7.57 -7.32
CA LEU A 77 3.64 8.10 -8.40
C LEU A 77 4.63 9.18 -7.93
N ALA A 78 4.30 9.95 -6.89
CA ALA A 78 5.20 10.97 -6.36
C ALA A 78 6.44 10.32 -5.71
N THR A 79 6.21 9.25 -4.94
CA THR A 79 7.29 8.45 -4.36
C THR A 79 8.14 7.77 -5.43
N ILE A 80 7.54 7.26 -6.52
CA ILE A 80 8.29 6.67 -7.64
C ILE A 80 9.20 7.71 -8.30
N LYS A 81 8.70 8.91 -8.57
CA LYS A 81 9.51 10.01 -9.14
C LYS A 81 10.68 10.38 -8.21
N PHE A 82 10.46 10.39 -6.92
CA PHE A 82 11.50 10.61 -5.93
C PHE A 82 12.55 9.48 -5.95
N LEU A 83 12.13 8.21 -5.96
CA LEU A 83 13.05 7.08 -6.04
C LEU A 83 13.85 7.08 -7.36
N LYS A 84 13.20 7.45 -8.47
CA LYS A 84 13.89 7.61 -9.77
C LYS A 84 14.97 8.68 -9.72
N ARG A 85 14.71 9.81 -9.07
CA ARG A 85 15.73 10.83 -8.84
C ARG A 85 16.92 10.28 -8.05
N LEU A 86 16.67 9.51 -6.97
CA LEU A 86 17.75 8.89 -6.19
C LEU A 86 18.55 7.88 -7.01
N GLU A 87 17.91 7.15 -7.92
CA GLU A 87 18.58 6.26 -8.85
C GLU A 87 19.50 7.03 -9.80
N ASP A 88 18.98 8.09 -10.45
CA ASP A 88 19.74 8.95 -11.37
C ASP A 88 20.97 9.60 -10.68
N GLU A 89 20.84 9.89 -9.40
CA GLU A 89 21.92 10.42 -8.55
C GLU A 89 22.88 9.31 -8.03
N GLY A 90 22.62 8.03 -8.32
CA GLY A 90 23.38 6.89 -7.79
C GLY A 90 23.27 6.70 -6.28
N SER A 91 22.20 7.20 -5.69
CA SER A 91 21.97 7.28 -4.24
C SER A 91 21.03 6.19 -3.71
N LEU A 92 20.48 5.32 -4.55
CA LEU A 92 19.72 4.16 -4.09
C LEU A 92 20.65 3.12 -3.45
N PRO A 93 20.42 2.73 -2.18
CA PRO A 93 21.33 1.85 -1.44
C PRO A 93 21.25 0.39 -1.88
N LEU A 94 20.14 -0.02 -2.52
CA LEU A 94 19.89 -1.39 -2.99
C LEU A 94 18.89 -1.38 -4.15
N ARG A 95 18.73 -2.53 -4.82
CA ARG A 95 17.76 -2.67 -5.90
C ARG A 95 16.33 -2.68 -5.35
N LEU A 96 15.44 -1.92 -6.01
CA LEU A 96 14.04 -1.84 -5.66
C LEU A 96 13.16 -2.35 -6.82
N TYR A 97 12.27 -3.27 -6.53
CA TYR A 97 11.13 -3.62 -7.37
C TYR A 97 9.88 -3.01 -6.76
N VAL A 98 9.32 -2.00 -7.41
CA VAL A 98 8.25 -1.17 -6.85
C VAL A 98 6.94 -1.43 -7.56
N MET A 99 5.87 -1.61 -6.78
CA MET A 99 4.51 -1.77 -7.27
C MET A 99 3.76 -0.43 -7.17
N ILE A 100 3.07 -0.03 -8.22
CA ILE A 100 2.26 1.19 -8.23
C ILE A 100 0.96 0.95 -7.47
N ARG A 101 0.66 1.77 -6.47
CA ARG A 101 -0.58 1.75 -5.70
C ARG A 101 -1.50 2.90 -6.08
N GLY A 102 -2.79 2.74 -5.78
CA GLY A 102 -3.79 3.79 -6.02
C GLY A 102 -4.36 3.77 -7.44
N VAL A 103 -4.17 2.65 -8.14
CA VAL A 103 -4.82 2.40 -9.42
C VAL A 103 -6.25 1.90 -9.14
N ASN A 104 -7.24 2.77 -9.40
CA ASN A 104 -8.63 2.47 -9.11
C ASN A 104 -9.41 2.03 -10.37
N ASP A 105 -8.89 2.37 -11.54
CA ASP A 105 -9.50 1.98 -12.82
C ASP A 105 -8.46 1.97 -13.96
N SER A 106 -8.87 1.45 -15.11
CA SER A 106 -8.01 1.33 -16.30
C SER A 106 -7.59 2.66 -16.92
N ARG A 107 -8.26 3.78 -16.61
CA ARG A 107 -7.91 5.12 -17.12
C ARG A 107 -6.55 5.59 -16.63
N PHE A 108 -6.12 5.10 -15.47
CA PHE A 108 -4.79 5.37 -14.93
C PHE A 108 -3.67 5.18 -15.96
N PHE A 109 -3.78 4.16 -16.82
CA PHE A 109 -2.76 3.86 -17.82
C PHE A 109 -2.69 4.87 -18.97
N TYR A 110 -3.75 5.63 -19.22
CA TYR A 110 -3.72 6.74 -20.17
C TYR A 110 -2.88 7.91 -19.64
N ASP A 111 -3.00 8.17 -18.34
CA ASP A 111 -2.25 9.26 -17.69
C ASP A 111 -0.79 8.85 -17.48
N LEU A 112 -0.51 7.54 -17.41
CA LEU A 112 0.83 7.00 -17.25
C LEU A 112 1.64 6.98 -18.55
N LYS A 113 0.98 7.04 -19.72
CA LYS A 113 1.62 6.94 -21.03
C LYS A 113 2.67 8.04 -21.21
N GLY A 114 3.95 7.65 -21.24
CA GLY A 114 5.09 8.56 -21.37
C GLY A 114 5.63 9.14 -20.05
N SER A 115 4.99 8.83 -18.90
CA SER A 115 5.44 9.34 -17.59
C SER A 115 6.46 8.45 -16.90
N LEU A 116 6.43 7.16 -17.20
CA LEU A 116 7.40 6.17 -16.69
C LEU A 116 7.86 5.32 -17.87
N ALA A 117 9.14 5.42 -18.20
CA ALA A 117 9.77 4.44 -19.08
C ALA A 117 9.78 3.07 -18.38
N LEU A 118 9.56 1.99 -19.14
CA LEU A 118 9.82 0.66 -18.61
C LEU A 118 11.31 0.55 -18.30
N PRO A 119 11.67 0.02 -17.10
CA PRO A 119 13.06 -0.03 -16.67
C PRO A 119 13.89 -0.97 -17.53
N GLU A 120 15.15 -0.64 -17.72
CA GLU A 120 16.13 -1.51 -18.34
C GLU A 120 16.56 -2.63 -17.35
N PRO A 121 17.07 -3.78 -17.86
CA PRO A 121 17.37 -4.95 -17.02
C PRO A 121 18.38 -4.74 -15.89
N ASN A 122 19.19 -3.68 -15.93
CA ASN A 122 20.24 -3.40 -14.95
C ASN A 122 19.90 -2.24 -14.00
N ASP A 123 18.72 -1.67 -14.11
CA ASP A 123 18.31 -0.56 -13.28
C ASP A 123 18.20 -0.96 -11.80
N PHE A 124 18.57 -0.03 -10.92
CA PHE A 124 18.36 -0.19 -9.48
C PHE A 124 16.91 0.01 -9.08
N LEU A 125 16.11 0.68 -9.90
CA LEU A 125 14.68 0.90 -9.70
C LEU A 125 13.89 0.24 -10.82
N VAL A 126 13.12 -0.78 -10.49
CA VAL A 126 12.19 -1.45 -11.41
C VAL A 126 10.76 -1.13 -10.99
N VAL A 127 10.00 -0.47 -11.88
CA VAL A 127 8.58 -0.13 -11.68
C VAL A 127 7.76 -0.84 -12.77
N ARG A 128 7.39 -2.08 -12.52
CA ARG A 128 6.74 -2.93 -13.54
C ARG A 128 5.53 -3.67 -13.05
N SER A 129 4.95 -3.23 -11.94
CA SER A 129 3.77 -3.90 -11.40
C SER A 129 2.77 -2.92 -10.78
N ILE A 130 1.52 -3.34 -10.80
CA ILE A 130 0.38 -2.66 -10.20
C ILE A 130 -0.02 -3.42 -8.95
N LYS A 131 -0.29 -2.71 -7.85
CA LYS A 131 -0.79 -3.26 -6.59
C LYS A 131 -2.27 -2.96 -6.45
N THR A 132 -3.09 -4.03 -6.37
CA THR A 132 -4.50 -3.97 -6.03
C THR A 132 -4.75 -4.70 -4.70
N GLN A 133 -5.95 -4.60 -4.17
CA GLN A 133 -6.27 -5.14 -2.86
C GLN A 133 -7.72 -5.62 -2.83
N LEU A 134 -7.91 -6.95 -2.85
CA LEU A 134 -9.25 -7.55 -2.86
C LEU A 134 -9.88 -7.54 -1.47
N ASP A 135 -9.12 -7.90 -0.42
CA ASP A 135 -9.62 -7.98 0.95
C ASP A 135 -8.67 -7.34 1.97
N GLY A 136 -9.03 -7.44 3.24
CA GLY A 136 -8.28 -6.87 4.36
C GLY A 136 -7.49 -7.90 5.17
N ALA A 137 -6.92 -7.44 6.30
CA ALA A 137 -6.09 -8.26 7.18
C ALA A 137 -6.93 -9.23 8.03
N LEU A 138 -6.43 -10.46 8.24
CA LEU A 138 -7.09 -11.50 9.04
C LEU A 138 -7.33 -11.03 10.49
N GLY A 139 -6.31 -10.48 11.15
CA GLY A 139 -6.38 -10.07 12.56
C GLY A 139 -7.33 -8.90 12.85
N ALA A 140 -7.78 -8.18 11.82
CA ALA A 140 -8.78 -7.11 11.92
C ALA A 140 -10.16 -7.55 11.42
N HIS A 141 -10.41 -8.86 11.20
CA HIS A 141 -11.61 -9.43 10.59
C HIS A 141 -11.91 -8.87 9.19
N GLY A 142 -10.86 -8.48 8.45
CA GLY A 142 -10.96 -7.93 7.11
C GLY A 142 -10.72 -8.94 5.99
N ALA A 143 -10.08 -10.08 6.29
CA ALA A 143 -9.85 -11.13 5.30
C ALA A 143 -11.19 -11.78 4.89
N TRP A 144 -11.43 -11.86 3.58
CA TRP A 144 -12.70 -12.39 3.05
C TRP A 144 -12.68 -13.91 3.02
N LEU A 145 -13.48 -14.51 3.91
CA LEU A 145 -13.50 -15.94 4.19
C LEU A 145 -14.72 -16.63 3.54
N LEU A 146 -14.59 -17.94 3.33
CA LEU A 146 -15.69 -18.81 2.90
C LEU A 146 -16.73 -19.02 4.00
N GLU A 147 -16.28 -19.06 5.25
CA GLU A 147 -17.09 -19.25 6.44
C GLU A 147 -16.89 -18.07 7.41
N PRO A 148 -17.90 -17.74 8.23
CA PRO A 148 -17.77 -16.67 9.22
C PRO A 148 -16.60 -16.90 10.19
N TYR A 149 -16.00 -15.83 10.65
CA TYR A 149 -14.96 -15.86 11.68
C TYR A 149 -15.44 -16.61 12.92
N THR A 150 -14.59 -17.42 13.53
CA THR A 150 -14.94 -18.22 14.72
C THR A 150 -15.25 -17.38 15.94
N ASP A 151 -14.58 -16.24 16.05
CA ASP A 151 -14.70 -15.23 17.12
C ASP A 151 -15.61 -14.05 16.76
N LEU A 152 -16.07 -13.95 15.48
CA LEU A 152 -17.03 -12.95 15.00
C LEU A 152 -17.98 -13.57 13.97
N ARG A 153 -18.95 -14.36 14.45
CA ARG A 153 -19.88 -15.13 13.62
C ARG A 153 -20.78 -14.32 12.69
N SER A 154 -20.83 -13.00 12.87
CA SER A 154 -21.60 -12.07 12.01
C SER A 154 -20.81 -11.55 10.82
N SER A 155 -19.54 -11.95 10.63
CA SER A 155 -18.67 -11.43 9.59
C SER A 155 -17.93 -12.54 8.85
N GLU A 156 -17.89 -12.45 7.54
CA GLU A 156 -17.03 -13.22 6.62
C GLU A 156 -15.87 -12.38 6.08
N GLY A 157 -15.66 -11.17 6.60
CA GLY A 157 -14.63 -10.23 6.16
C GLY A 157 -15.16 -9.13 5.24
N LEU A 158 -14.25 -8.50 4.48
CA LEU A 158 -14.54 -7.33 3.67
C LEU A 158 -13.99 -7.49 2.26
N VAL A 159 -14.79 -7.13 1.26
CA VAL A 159 -14.33 -6.91 -0.11
C VAL A 159 -13.98 -5.43 -0.24
N LEU A 160 -12.72 -5.11 -0.50
CA LEU A 160 -12.22 -3.74 -0.58
C LEU A 160 -12.28 -3.17 -2.01
N GLN A 161 -12.13 -4.04 -3.00
CA GLN A 161 -12.22 -3.69 -4.42
C GLN A 161 -13.02 -4.77 -5.15
N SER A 162 -13.87 -4.40 -6.08
CA SER A 162 -14.69 -5.38 -6.80
C SER A 162 -13.82 -6.23 -7.75
N LEU A 163 -14.23 -7.48 -7.98
CA LEU A 163 -13.54 -8.36 -8.93
C LEU A 163 -13.55 -7.77 -10.35
N SER A 164 -14.65 -7.16 -10.77
CA SER A 164 -14.75 -6.52 -12.09
C SER A 164 -13.80 -5.34 -12.27
N ASP A 165 -13.53 -4.57 -11.20
CA ASP A 165 -12.53 -3.50 -11.25
C ASP A 165 -11.13 -4.07 -11.34
N ILE A 166 -10.84 -5.13 -10.56
CA ILE A 166 -9.55 -5.82 -10.59
C ILE A 166 -9.30 -6.43 -11.98
N GLU A 167 -10.29 -7.09 -12.58
CA GLU A 167 -10.22 -7.63 -13.93
C GLU A 167 -9.92 -6.56 -14.98
N SER A 168 -10.64 -5.44 -14.92
CA SER A 168 -10.41 -4.30 -15.81
C SER A 168 -8.99 -3.72 -15.67
N ILE A 169 -8.48 -3.65 -14.44
CA ILE A 169 -7.11 -3.20 -14.15
C ILE A 169 -6.09 -4.23 -14.65
N ALA A 170 -6.35 -5.53 -14.44
CA ALA A 170 -5.50 -6.63 -14.90
C ALA A 170 -5.29 -6.58 -16.42
N ASP A 171 -6.38 -6.51 -17.14
CA ASP A 171 -6.42 -6.37 -18.58
C ASP A 171 -5.62 -5.16 -19.08
N ALA A 172 -5.80 -4.01 -18.43
CA ALA A 172 -5.09 -2.80 -18.79
C ALA A 172 -3.61 -2.89 -18.41
N ALA A 173 -3.26 -3.49 -17.27
CA ALA A 173 -1.89 -3.71 -16.83
C ALA A 173 -1.13 -4.57 -17.83
N ILE A 174 -1.68 -5.72 -18.21
CA ILE A 174 -1.09 -6.67 -19.17
C ILE A 174 -0.85 -5.99 -20.52
N ARG A 175 -1.86 -5.27 -21.06
CA ARG A 175 -1.73 -4.54 -22.34
C ARG A 175 -0.66 -3.45 -22.32
N ASN A 176 -0.30 -2.94 -21.14
CA ASN A 176 0.74 -1.92 -20.98
C ASN A 176 2.07 -2.49 -20.43
N GLY A 177 2.21 -3.82 -20.38
CA GLY A 177 3.47 -4.49 -19.97
C GLY A 177 3.70 -4.50 -18.45
N TYR A 178 2.65 -4.31 -17.64
CA TYR A 178 2.73 -4.39 -16.19
C TYR A 178 2.21 -5.73 -15.67
N GLN A 179 2.83 -6.21 -14.60
CA GLN A 179 2.32 -7.31 -13.79
C GLN A 179 1.24 -6.78 -12.84
N LEU A 180 0.18 -7.56 -12.59
CA LEU A 180 -0.75 -7.29 -11.50
C LEU A 180 -0.36 -8.11 -10.26
N ASN A 181 -0.36 -7.46 -9.09
CA ASN A 181 -0.20 -8.10 -7.78
C ASN A 181 -1.37 -7.73 -6.90
N THR A 182 -2.24 -8.69 -6.62
CA THR A 182 -3.44 -8.49 -5.81
C THR A 182 -3.23 -9.03 -4.40
N HIS A 183 -3.55 -8.20 -3.39
CA HIS A 183 -3.63 -8.66 -2.02
C HIS A 183 -4.88 -9.52 -1.84
N ALA A 184 -4.69 -10.74 -1.35
CA ALA A 184 -5.76 -11.69 -1.02
C ALA A 184 -5.29 -12.56 0.15
N ILE A 185 -5.89 -12.38 1.32
CA ILE A 185 -5.57 -13.12 2.55
C ILE A 185 -6.60 -14.21 2.82
N GLY A 186 -7.89 -13.88 2.73
CA GLY A 186 -8.97 -14.83 2.94
C GLY A 186 -8.96 -15.98 1.93
N ASP A 187 -9.40 -17.15 2.35
CA ASP A 187 -9.52 -18.33 1.48
C ASP A 187 -10.53 -18.09 0.34
N ARG A 188 -11.63 -17.35 0.61
CA ARG A 188 -12.55 -16.90 -0.44
C ARG A 188 -11.85 -15.89 -1.37
N ALA A 189 -11.17 -14.90 -0.83
CA ALA A 189 -10.46 -13.91 -1.65
C ALA A 189 -9.45 -14.58 -2.57
N ASN A 190 -8.68 -15.57 -2.07
CA ASN A 190 -7.73 -16.32 -2.88
C ASN A 190 -8.42 -17.13 -3.98
N ARG A 191 -9.56 -17.78 -3.70
CA ARG A 191 -10.32 -18.52 -4.70
C ARG A 191 -10.81 -17.58 -5.81
N GLU A 192 -11.51 -16.53 -5.44
CA GLU A 192 -12.12 -15.59 -6.40
C GLU A 192 -11.08 -14.92 -7.31
N ILE A 193 -9.88 -14.60 -6.78
CA ILE A 193 -8.83 -13.97 -7.59
C ILE A 193 -8.09 -14.96 -8.49
N LEU A 194 -8.08 -16.25 -8.16
CA LEU A 194 -7.45 -17.29 -8.97
C LEU A 194 -8.40 -17.80 -10.08
N ASP A 195 -9.70 -17.61 -9.89
CA ASP A 195 -10.73 -17.96 -10.88
C ASP A 195 -10.98 -16.82 -11.90
N LEU A 196 -10.41 -15.62 -11.66
CA LEU A 196 -10.50 -14.44 -12.52
C LEU A 196 -9.54 -14.54 -13.72
#